data_7b64f3c82ea8208953b945e62066591a
#
_entry.id   7b64f3c82ea8208953b945e62066591a
#
_cell.length_a   1.000
_cell.length_b   1.000
_cell.length_c   1.000
_cell.angle_alpha   90.00
_cell.angle_beta   90.00
_cell.angle_gamma   90.00
#
_symmetry.space_group_name_H-M   'P 1'
#
loop_
_entity.id
_entity.type
_entity.pdbx_description
1 polymer ?
#
loop_
_entity_poly.entity_id
_entity_poly.type
_entity_poly.pdbx_seq_one_letter_code
_entity_poly.pdbx_strand_id
1 'polypeptide(L)'
;MSDLPLVPLLGLSGLAIEVLEIGPQPDVPGRYGALAAHGQVRVTAVAPAAEHTAPLLARGVARVVPVFLGDGGPAKLHVTRDPGLSGLLEPDPAVIDLFITLSTGPGGNFQTVFTTDVQTARLDDVLPDVAPDLITLDIQGGEHAALAHGAGRLASATVIEAATGFIALYKGQKLLGDLQVLLRDHGFVLHKLLDVEGRGILPLSPPDQRDPISQLLCGQAVFVRDFAALDRYGDDQLLKAAVVLNDVYHSFDLALLLLAEHDKRRGTAYAAAFHAALQTAPALHPQFLTLKSTP
;
A
#
# COMPACT_ATOMS: atom_id res chain seq x y z
N MET A 1 1.33 -2.25 -17.17
CA MET A 1 2.06 -3.50 -16.87
C MET A 1 3.53 -3.21 -17.12
N SER A 2 4.42 -3.65 -16.22
CA SER A 2 5.86 -3.60 -16.48
C SER A 2 6.13 -4.52 -17.67
N ASP A 3 6.57 -3.96 -18.78
CA ASP A 3 6.94 -4.77 -19.95
C ASP A 3 8.24 -5.56 -19.73
N LEU A 4 8.86 -5.43 -18.53
CA LEU A 4 10.11 -6.05 -18.14
C LEU A 4 10.00 -6.63 -16.71
N PRO A 5 9.27 -7.74 -16.49
CA PRO A 5 9.20 -8.35 -15.17
C PRO A 5 10.58 -8.92 -14.77
N LEU A 6 11.07 -8.53 -13.58
CA LEU A 6 12.43 -8.88 -13.13
C LEU A 6 12.61 -10.37 -12.87
N VAL A 7 11.58 -11.06 -12.42
CA VAL A 7 11.71 -12.46 -12.07
C VAL A 7 12.10 -13.34 -13.25
N PRO A 8 11.38 -13.34 -14.41
CA PRO A 8 11.83 -14.10 -15.58
C PRO A 8 13.11 -13.52 -16.18
N LEU A 9 13.28 -12.19 -16.18
CA LEU A 9 14.46 -11.55 -16.76
C LEU A 9 15.77 -11.99 -16.07
N LEU A 10 15.74 -12.13 -14.75
CA LEU A 10 16.91 -12.45 -13.94
C LEU A 10 16.98 -13.92 -13.50
N GLY A 11 16.03 -14.76 -13.95
CA GLY A 11 15.99 -16.19 -13.59
C GLY A 11 15.67 -16.45 -12.13
N LEU A 12 14.85 -15.60 -11.48
CA LEU A 12 14.54 -15.66 -10.04
C LEU A 12 13.33 -16.56 -9.73
N SER A 13 13.20 -17.70 -10.38
CA SER A 13 12.02 -18.58 -10.25
C SER A 13 11.77 -19.14 -8.85
N GLY A 14 12.75 -19.09 -7.96
CA GLY A 14 12.62 -19.50 -6.55
C GLY A 14 12.32 -18.36 -5.57
N LEU A 15 12.19 -17.13 -6.06
CA LEU A 15 11.93 -15.98 -5.21
C LEU A 15 10.46 -15.97 -4.77
N ALA A 16 10.20 -15.89 -3.46
CA ALA A 16 8.87 -15.73 -2.90
C ALA A 16 8.74 -14.35 -2.22
N ILE A 17 7.75 -13.57 -2.64
CA ILE A 17 7.40 -12.29 -2.05
C ILE A 17 6.26 -12.49 -1.05
N GLU A 18 6.49 -12.19 0.21
CA GLU A 18 5.47 -12.23 1.26
C GLU A 18 4.70 -10.89 1.29
N VAL A 19 3.41 -10.94 1.01
CA VAL A 19 2.53 -9.77 1.02
C VAL A 19 1.59 -9.85 2.21
N LEU A 20 1.54 -8.77 2.98
CA LEU A 20 0.53 -8.56 4.01
C LEU A 20 -0.47 -7.53 3.49
N GLU A 21 -1.69 -7.98 3.19
CA GLU A 21 -2.79 -7.16 2.68
C GLU A 21 -3.79 -6.88 3.80
N ILE A 22 -3.96 -5.62 4.19
CA ILE A 22 -4.83 -5.20 5.29
C ILE A 22 -6.00 -4.40 4.73
N GLY A 23 -7.23 -4.90 4.94
CA GLY A 23 -8.45 -4.32 4.40
C GLY A 23 -8.70 -4.66 2.93
N PRO A 24 -8.37 -5.87 2.44
CA PRO A 24 -8.61 -6.23 1.05
C PRO A 24 -10.09 -6.23 0.71
N GLN A 25 -10.41 -5.72 -0.47
CA GLN A 25 -11.72 -5.93 -1.08
C GLN A 25 -11.68 -7.21 -1.92
N PRO A 26 -12.64 -8.15 -1.76
CA PRO A 26 -12.61 -9.44 -2.45
C PRO A 26 -12.54 -9.34 -3.97
N ASP A 27 -13.22 -8.36 -4.53
CA ASP A 27 -13.36 -8.16 -5.98
C ASP A 27 -12.28 -7.29 -6.61
N VAL A 28 -11.39 -6.70 -5.78
CA VAL A 28 -10.33 -5.82 -6.24
C VAL A 28 -8.97 -6.50 -5.98
N PRO A 29 -8.28 -6.97 -7.03
CA PRO A 29 -6.94 -7.53 -6.85
C PRO A 29 -5.96 -6.44 -6.43
N GLY A 30 -5.05 -6.78 -5.50
CA GLY A 30 -3.94 -5.89 -5.16
C GLY A 30 -3.06 -5.57 -6.37
N ARG A 31 -2.33 -4.46 -6.34
CA ARG A 31 -1.42 -4.05 -7.43
C ARG A 31 -0.37 -5.10 -7.77
N TYR A 32 -0.04 -5.96 -6.80
CA TYR A 32 0.88 -7.10 -6.98
C TYR A 32 0.30 -8.24 -7.85
N GLY A 33 -0.91 -8.08 -8.43
CA GLY A 33 -1.59 -9.13 -9.20
C GLY A 33 -0.75 -9.71 -10.33
N ALA A 34 0.07 -8.91 -11.02
CA ALA A 34 0.98 -9.39 -12.05
C ALA A 34 2.05 -10.34 -11.48
N LEU A 35 2.64 -10.03 -10.34
CA LEU A 35 3.56 -10.91 -9.62
C LEU A 35 2.86 -12.19 -9.14
N ALA A 36 1.64 -12.08 -8.62
CA ALA A 36 0.86 -13.22 -8.15
C ALA A 36 0.54 -14.21 -9.28
N ALA A 37 0.27 -13.72 -10.49
CA ALA A 37 0.03 -14.55 -11.67
C ALA A 37 1.24 -15.44 -12.05
N HIS A 38 2.44 -15.06 -11.66
CA HIS A 38 3.67 -15.85 -11.84
C HIS A 38 3.96 -16.82 -10.68
N GLY A 39 3.06 -16.94 -9.71
CA GLY A 39 3.19 -17.87 -8.58
C GLY A 39 4.26 -17.48 -7.55
N GLN A 40 4.67 -16.21 -7.52
CA GLN A 40 5.78 -15.73 -6.71
C GLN A 40 5.35 -14.92 -5.50
N VAL A 41 4.06 -14.79 -5.29
CA VAL A 41 3.49 -14.03 -4.17
C VAL A 41 2.75 -14.97 -3.23
N ARG A 42 3.02 -14.83 -1.94
CA ARG A 42 2.24 -15.44 -0.89
C ARG A 42 1.53 -14.34 -0.11
N VAL A 43 0.22 -14.34 -0.13
CA VAL A 43 -0.60 -13.30 0.48
C VAL A 43 -1.17 -13.78 1.81
N THR A 44 -0.94 -13.00 2.87
CA THR A 44 -1.70 -13.07 4.12
C THR A 44 -2.60 -11.83 4.18
N ALA A 45 -3.90 -12.01 4.34
CA ALA A 45 -4.88 -10.94 4.41
C ALA A 45 -5.44 -10.76 5.82
N VAL A 46 -5.64 -9.51 6.24
CA VAL A 46 -6.42 -9.15 7.43
C VAL A 46 -7.73 -8.50 6.96
N ALA A 47 -8.84 -9.22 7.12
CA ALA A 47 -10.16 -8.81 6.66
C ALA A 47 -11.20 -9.16 7.73
N PRO A 48 -11.75 -8.16 8.47
CA PRO A 48 -12.62 -8.42 9.61
C PRO A 48 -13.98 -9.02 9.23
N ALA A 49 -14.47 -8.79 8.01
CA ALA A 49 -15.73 -9.33 7.54
C ALA A 49 -15.61 -10.81 7.19
N ALA A 50 -16.32 -11.67 7.93
CA ALA A 50 -16.27 -13.13 7.75
C ALA A 50 -16.68 -13.56 6.33
N GLU A 51 -17.60 -12.84 5.70
CA GLU A 51 -18.04 -13.03 4.32
C GLU A 51 -16.94 -12.82 3.28
N HIS A 52 -15.90 -12.07 3.60
CA HIS A 52 -14.75 -11.86 2.70
C HIS A 52 -13.80 -13.07 2.70
N THR A 53 -13.83 -13.94 3.70
CA THR A 53 -12.86 -15.03 3.84
C THR A 53 -12.90 -15.98 2.65
N ALA A 54 -14.07 -16.50 2.28
CA ALA A 54 -14.17 -17.48 1.19
C ALA A 54 -13.81 -16.87 -0.19
N PRO A 55 -14.28 -15.66 -0.56
CA PRO A 55 -13.84 -14.99 -1.79
C PRO A 55 -12.35 -14.72 -1.85
N LEU A 56 -11.72 -14.28 -0.74
CA LEU A 56 -10.29 -14.03 -0.69
C LEU A 56 -9.45 -15.31 -0.88
N LEU A 57 -9.85 -16.41 -0.22
CA LEU A 57 -9.21 -17.71 -0.42
C LEU A 57 -9.37 -18.19 -1.88
N ALA A 58 -10.53 -17.99 -2.49
CA ALA A 58 -10.77 -18.32 -3.90
C ALA A 58 -9.92 -17.47 -4.86
N ARG A 59 -9.56 -16.25 -4.46
CA ARG A 59 -8.62 -15.36 -5.18
C ARG A 59 -7.15 -15.83 -5.06
N GLY A 60 -6.86 -16.80 -4.22
CA GLY A 60 -5.50 -17.32 -4.01
C GLY A 60 -4.77 -16.74 -2.80
N VAL A 61 -5.47 -16.02 -1.91
CA VAL A 61 -4.92 -15.60 -0.61
C VAL A 61 -4.62 -16.85 0.22
N ALA A 62 -3.40 -16.97 0.73
CA ALA A 62 -2.95 -18.16 1.43
C ALA A 62 -3.53 -18.26 2.86
N ARG A 63 -3.76 -17.12 3.50
CA ARG A 63 -4.29 -17.03 4.88
C ARG A 63 -5.14 -15.78 5.03
N VAL A 64 -6.31 -15.91 5.64
CA VAL A 64 -7.16 -14.77 6.01
C VAL A 64 -7.32 -14.74 7.54
N VAL A 65 -7.13 -13.56 8.13
CA VAL A 65 -7.28 -13.31 9.57
C VAL A 65 -8.45 -12.37 9.78
N PRO A 66 -9.58 -12.83 10.36
CA PRO A 66 -10.81 -12.04 10.46
C PRO A 66 -10.82 -11.19 11.74
N VAL A 67 -10.02 -10.13 11.79
CA VAL A 67 -9.93 -9.21 12.94
C VAL A 67 -9.93 -7.75 12.50
N PHE A 68 -10.40 -6.86 13.36
CA PHE A 68 -10.16 -5.43 13.27
C PHE A 68 -8.81 -5.09 13.86
N LEU A 69 -8.01 -4.29 13.16
CA LEU A 69 -6.71 -3.83 13.69
C LEU A 69 -6.86 -2.50 14.43
N GLY A 70 -6.08 -2.36 15.50
CA GLY A 70 -6.02 -1.16 16.33
C GLY A 70 -5.01 -1.31 17.46
N ASP A 71 -5.30 -0.70 18.60
CA ASP A 71 -4.44 -0.74 19.79
C ASP A 71 -4.62 -1.99 20.66
N GLY A 72 -5.56 -2.87 20.31
CA GLY A 72 -5.96 -4.04 21.08
C GLY A 72 -7.11 -3.78 22.04
N GLY A 73 -7.68 -2.57 22.02
CA GLY A 73 -8.82 -2.18 22.85
C GLY A 73 -10.19 -2.30 22.14
N PRO A 74 -11.27 -1.99 22.85
CA PRO A 74 -12.60 -1.89 22.27
C PRO A 74 -12.68 -0.68 21.33
N ALA A 75 -13.43 -0.82 20.25
CA ALA A 75 -13.68 0.24 19.27
C ALA A 75 -15.13 0.17 18.79
N LYS A 76 -15.55 1.18 18.05
CA LYS A 76 -16.86 1.24 17.43
C LYS A 76 -16.72 1.19 15.90
N LEU A 77 -17.35 0.19 15.28
CA LEU A 77 -17.45 0.13 13.82
C LEU A 77 -18.62 1.01 13.37
N HIS A 78 -18.36 1.94 12.46
CA HIS A 78 -19.35 2.76 11.78
C HIS A 78 -19.59 2.15 10.40
N VAL A 79 -20.75 1.51 10.21
CA VAL A 79 -21.15 0.95 8.93
C VAL A 79 -21.89 2.01 8.13
N THR A 80 -21.30 2.40 7.01
CA THR A 80 -21.85 3.41 6.12
C THR A 80 -22.68 2.78 5.02
N ARG A 81 -23.50 3.59 4.34
CA ARG A 81 -24.33 3.14 3.21
C ARG A 81 -23.50 2.57 2.06
N ASP A 82 -22.35 3.18 1.77
CA ASP A 82 -21.33 2.58 0.92
C ASP A 82 -20.40 1.74 1.82
N PRO A 83 -20.42 0.41 1.73
CA PRO A 83 -19.63 -0.46 2.59
C PRO A 83 -18.11 -0.16 2.52
N GLY A 84 -17.62 0.31 1.37
CA GLY A 84 -16.23 0.66 1.16
C GLY A 84 -15.74 1.88 1.98
N LEU A 85 -16.67 2.62 2.61
CA LEU A 85 -16.39 3.79 3.45
C LEU A 85 -16.60 3.50 4.95
N SER A 86 -16.90 2.24 5.30
CA SER A 86 -17.08 1.81 6.68
C SER A 86 -15.74 1.65 7.39
N GLY A 87 -15.66 2.06 8.66
CA GLY A 87 -14.42 1.99 9.42
C GLY A 87 -14.59 2.19 10.90
N LEU A 88 -13.48 2.22 11.64
CA LEU A 88 -13.47 2.41 13.08
C LEU A 88 -13.56 3.89 13.49
N LEU A 89 -13.47 4.83 12.54
CA LEU A 89 -13.61 6.25 12.78
C LEU A 89 -14.99 6.73 12.33
N GLU A 90 -15.56 7.66 13.09
CA GLU A 90 -16.84 8.28 12.75
C GLU A 90 -16.69 9.23 11.56
N PRO A 91 -17.50 9.13 10.49
CA PRO A 91 -17.54 10.13 9.43
C PRO A 91 -17.80 11.54 9.98
N ASP A 92 -17.10 12.56 9.47
CA ASP A 92 -17.25 13.94 9.91
C ASP A 92 -18.16 14.74 8.94
N PRO A 93 -19.43 15.00 9.30
CA PRO A 93 -20.35 15.76 8.46
C PRO A 93 -19.86 17.16 8.16
N ALA A 94 -19.14 17.80 9.09
CA ALA A 94 -18.65 19.15 8.93
C ALA A 94 -17.64 19.29 7.78
N VAL A 95 -16.99 18.21 7.41
CA VAL A 95 -16.03 18.15 6.31
C VAL A 95 -16.63 17.49 5.08
N ILE A 96 -17.23 16.31 5.25
CA ILE A 96 -17.75 15.49 4.14
C ILE A 96 -18.80 16.25 3.32
N ASP A 97 -19.76 16.89 3.99
CA ASP A 97 -20.90 17.56 3.32
C ASP A 97 -20.49 18.87 2.62
N LEU A 98 -19.22 19.28 2.69
CA LEU A 98 -18.67 20.37 1.89
C LEU A 98 -18.32 19.95 0.46
N PHE A 99 -18.16 18.65 0.19
CA PHE A 99 -17.69 18.16 -1.11
C PHE A 99 -18.84 17.68 -1.97
N ILE A 100 -18.75 17.96 -3.27
CA ILE A 100 -19.69 17.39 -4.24
C ILE A 100 -19.56 15.85 -4.24
N THR A 101 -20.68 15.16 -4.45
CA THR A 101 -20.80 13.68 -4.46
C THR A 101 -20.53 12.97 -3.14
N LEU A 102 -20.14 13.69 -2.09
CA LEU A 102 -20.01 13.14 -0.74
C LEU A 102 -21.17 13.64 0.13
N SER A 103 -21.75 12.76 0.94
CA SER A 103 -22.80 13.15 1.86
C SER A 103 -22.95 12.16 3.02
N THR A 104 -23.17 12.73 4.22
CA THR A 104 -23.54 12.01 5.44
C THR A 104 -25.04 11.96 5.66
N GLY A 105 -25.82 12.79 4.91
CA GLY A 105 -27.26 12.87 5.00
C GLY A 105 -28.01 11.63 4.52
N PRO A 106 -29.36 11.61 4.62
CA PRO A 106 -30.16 10.47 4.19
C PRO A 106 -29.91 10.10 2.72
N GLY A 107 -29.52 8.86 2.49
CA GLY A 107 -29.18 8.34 1.16
C GLY A 107 -27.76 8.64 0.68
N GLY A 108 -26.98 9.41 1.43
CA GLY A 108 -25.59 9.71 1.12
C GLY A 108 -24.65 8.51 1.32
N ASN A 109 -23.54 8.53 0.61
CA ASN A 109 -22.57 7.43 0.63
C ASN A 109 -21.90 7.27 2.01
N PHE A 110 -21.65 8.36 2.73
CA PHE A 110 -21.10 8.36 4.10
C PHE A 110 -22.18 8.28 5.19
N GLN A 111 -23.47 8.14 4.82
CA GLN A 111 -24.52 7.96 5.82
C GLN A 111 -24.23 6.74 6.69
N THR A 112 -24.01 6.92 7.99
CA THR A 112 -23.93 5.81 8.95
C THR A 112 -25.28 5.13 9.06
N VAL A 113 -25.34 3.85 8.68
CA VAL A 113 -26.57 3.03 8.71
C VAL A 113 -26.76 2.44 10.11
N PHE A 114 -25.67 1.93 10.70
CA PHE A 114 -25.63 1.48 12.09
C PHE A 114 -24.20 1.52 12.62
N THR A 115 -24.09 1.38 13.95
CA THR A 115 -22.83 1.22 14.64
C THR A 115 -22.85 -0.03 15.50
N THR A 116 -21.71 -0.68 15.66
CA THR A 116 -21.57 -1.83 16.55
C THR A 116 -20.23 -1.78 17.29
N ASP A 117 -20.23 -2.28 18.51
CA ASP A 117 -18.98 -2.39 19.27
C ASP A 117 -18.19 -3.60 18.78
N VAL A 118 -16.89 -3.41 18.60
CA VAL A 118 -15.94 -4.43 18.14
C VAL A 118 -14.71 -4.44 19.02
N GLN A 119 -14.01 -5.58 19.03
CA GLN A 119 -12.70 -5.71 19.67
C GLN A 119 -11.62 -5.61 18.59
N THR A 120 -10.65 -4.71 18.79
CA THR A 120 -9.47 -4.63 17.93
C THR A 120 -8.37 -5.55 18.43
N ALA A 121 -7.40 -5.80 17.56
CA ALA A 121 -6.17 -6.52 17.87
C ALA A 121 -4.97 -5.75 17.33
N ARG A 122 -3.82 -5.89 17.97
CA ARG A 122 -2.56 -5.32 17.48
C ARG A 122 -2.01 -6.17 16.33
N LEU A 123 -1.47 -5.53 15.34
CA LEU A 123 -0.93 -6.22 14.16
C LEU A 123 0.18 -7.23 14.53
N ASP A 124 1.05 -6.87 15.45
CA ASP A 124 2.14 -7.76 15.90
C ASP A 124 1.62 -8.97 16.70
N ASP A 125 0.50 -8.85 17.41
CA ASP A 125 -0.07 -9.92 18.22
C ASP A 125 -0.77 -11.00 17.36
N VAL A 126 -1.42 -10.58 16.26
CA VAL A 126 -2.21 -11.49 15.41
C VAL A 126 -1.41 -12.20 14.34
N LEU A 127 -0.24 -11.69 14.00
CA LEU A 127 0.61 -12.20 12.92
C LEU A 127 2.09 -12.29 13.32
N PRO A 128 2.43 -12.89 14.50
CA PRO A 128 3.81 -12.92 14.97
C PRO A 128 4.76 -13.70 14.07
N ASP A 129 4.22 -14.62 13.27
CA ASP A 129 4.93 -15.51 12.35
C ASP A 129 5.07 -14.97 10.92
N VAL A 130 4.47 -13.81 10.61
CA VAL A 130 4.52 -13.21 9.27
C VAL A 130 5.61 -12.16 9.18
N ALA A 131 6.49 -12.31 8.20
CA ALA A 131 7.57 -11.37 7.88
C ALA A 131 7.35 -10.81 6.45
N PRO A 132 6.50 -9.79 6.28
CA PRO A 132 6.13 -9.30 4.96
C PRO A 132 7.29 -8.55 4.30
N ASP A 133 7.40 -8.69 2.98
CA ASP A 133 8.25 -7.89 2.11
C ASP A 133 7.51 -6.62 1.65
N LEU A 134 6.20 -6.77 1.38
CA LEU A 134 5.26 -5.72 1.00
C LEU A 134 4.08 -5.71 1.97
N ILE A 135 3.71 -4.53 2.46
CA ILE A 135 2.47 -4.30 3.23
C ILE A 135 1.58 -3.37 2.42
N THR A 136 0.31 -3.73 2.24
CA THR A 136 -0.71 -2.86 1.66
C THR A 136 -1.85 -2.65 2.66
N LEU A 137 -2.30 -1.38 2.83
CA LEU A 137 -3.35 -1.03 3.79
C LEU A 137 -4.40 -0.12 3.15
N ASP A 138 -5.67 -0.51 3.33
CA ASP A 138 -6.84 0.34 3.06
C ASP A 138 -7.95 -0.01 4.06
N ILE A 139 -8.01 0.68 5.19
CA ILE A 139 -8.95 0.45 6.29
C ILE A 139 -9.64 1.73 6.77
N GLN A 140 -9.85 2.63 5.84
CA GLN A 140 -10.68 3.81 5.98
C GLN A 140 -10.34 4.67 7.22
N GLY A 141 -9.08 5.12 7.28
CA GLY A 141 -8.55 6.01 8.32
C GLY A 141 -7.90 5.30 9.50
N GLY A 142 -7.93 3.97 9.56
CA GLY A 142 -7.30 3.16 10.60
C GLY A 142 -5.82 2.83 10.36
N GLU A 143 -5.25 3.23 9.22
CA GLU A 143 -3.91 2.83 8.75
C GLU A 143 -2.82 3.16 9.76
N HIS A 144 -2.85 4.39 10.29
CA HIS A 144 -1.89 4.83 11.30
C HIS A 144 -1.97 3.98 12.58
N ALA A 145 -3.18 3.70 13.07
CA ALA A 145 -3.37 2.91 14.28
C ALA A 145 -2.88 1.46 14.10
N ALA A 146 -3.15 0.86 12.94
CA ALA A 146 -2.67 -0.48 12.62
C ALA A 146 -1.13 -0.54 12.56
N LEU A 147 -0.48 0.42 11.87
CA LEU A 147 0.98 0.46 11.72
C LEU A 147 1.69 0.81 13.03
N ALA A 148 1.11 1.68 13.87
CA ALA A 148 1.68 2.03 15.16
C ALA A 148 1.82 0.84 16.12
N HIS A 149 1.06 -0.23 15.88
CA HIS A 149 1.10 -1.47 16.65
C HIS A 149 1.61 -2.67 15.83
N GLY A 150 2.43 -2.39 14.81
CA GLY A 150 2.99 -3.35 13.87
C GLY A 150 4.51 -3.27 13.71
N ALA A 151 5.25 -2.83 14.74
CA ALA A 151 6.69 -2.60 14.64
C ALA A 151 7.48 -3.84 14.16
N GLY A 152 7.08 -5.03 14.60
CA GLY A 152 7.68 -6.29 14.17
C GLY A 152 7.44 -6.58 12.68
N ARG A 153 6.27 -6.23 12.17
CA ARG A 153 5.96 -6.40 10.72
C ARG A 153 6.68 -5.35 9.88
N LEU A 154 6.77 -4.11 10.39
CA LEU A 154 7.54 -3.04 9.76
C LEU A 154 9.03 -3.36 9.68
N ALA A 155 9.59 -4.08 10.65
CA ALA A 155 11.02 -4.44 10.66
C ALA A 155 11.42 -5.31 9.45
N SER A 156 10.53 -6.18 8.96
CA SER A 156 10.80 -7.05 7.79
C SER A 156 10.44 -6.40 6.45
N ALA A 157 9.42 -5.54 6.43
CA ALA A 157 8.93 -4.92 5.21
C ALA A 157 9.97 -4.00 4.56
N THR A 158 9.97 -3.97 3.24
CA THR A 158 10.79 -3.05 2.44
C THR A 158 9.96 -2.02 1.70
N VAL A 159 8.69 -2.34 1.41
CA VAL A 159 7.73 -1.45 0.76
C VAL A 159 6.41 -1.48 1.52
N ILE A 160 5.80 -0.31 1.70
CA ILE A 160 4.48 -0.13 2.31
C ILE A 160 3.64 0.75 1.40
N GLU A 161 2.47 0.28 0.99
CA GLU A 161 1.44 1.08 0.33
C GLU A 161 0.30 1.29 1.33
N ALA A 162 -0.03 2.54 1.63
CA ALA A 162 -1.09 2.86 2.57
C ALA A 162 -2.07 3.89 1.98
N ALA A 163 -3.36 3.60 2.09
CA ALA A 163 -4.38 4.60 1.85
C ALA A 163 -4.15 5.78 2.79
N THR A 164 -4.28 7.00 2.28
CA THR A 164 -4.03 8.20 3.06
C THR A 164 -4.98 9.33 2.71
N GLY A 165 -5.37 10.11 3.71
CA GLY A 165 -6.10 11.36 3.53
C GLY A 165 -5.14 12.56 3.45
N PHE A 166 -5.54 13.56 2.64
CA PHE A 166 -4.95 14.90 2.64
C PHE A 166 -5.81 15.88 3.46
N ILE A 167 -7.06 15.48 3.72
CA ILE A 167 -8.00 16.14 4.64
C ILE A 167 -8.71 15.04 5.44
N ALA A 168 -9.06 15.34 6.69
CA ALA A 168 -9.74 14.37 7.55
C ALA A 168 -11.21 14.26 7.18
N LEU A 169 -11.63 13.14 6.59
CA LEU A 169 -13.04 12.81 6.34
C LEU A 169 -13.70 12.12 7.54
N TYR A 170 -12.90 11.61 8.45
CA TYR A 170 -13.36 10.97 9.67
C TYR A 170 -12.80 11.70 10.90
N LYS A 171 -13.56 11.75 11.97
CA LYS A 171 -13.15 12.40 13.23
C LYS A 171 -11.89 11.74 13.78
N GLY A 172 -10.86 12.52 14.03
CA GLY A 172 -9.59 12.04 14.56
C GLY A 172 -8.71 11.27 13.57
N GLN A 173 -9.07 11.23 12.30
CA GLN A 173 -8.28 10.60 11.24
C GLN A 173 -6.86 11.17 11.19
N LYS A 174 -5.89 10.27 11.13
CA LYS A 174 -4.50 10.59 10.86
C LYS A 174 -4.28 10.72 9.35
N LEU A 175 -3.48 11.70 8.95
CA LEU A 175 -3.25 12.06 7.55
C LEU A 175 -1.87 11.61 7.07
N LEU A 176 -1.56 11.90 5.80
CA LEU A 176 -0.25 11.59 5.20
C LEU A 176 0.94 12.04 6.06
N GLY A 177 0.86 13.25 6.65
CA GLY A 177 1.92 13.78 7.51
C GLY A 177 2.17 12.92 8.76
N ASP A 178 1.10 12.41 9.39
CA ASP A 178 1.20 11.53 10.56
C ASP A 178 1.82 10.17 10.18
N LEU A 179 1.39 9.58 9.04
CA LEU A 179 1.97 8.34 8.52
C LEU A 179 3.45 8.52 8.18
N GLN A 180 3.82 9.66 7.57
CA GLN A 180 5.21 9.93 7.21
C GLN A 180 6.10 10.06 8.44
N VAL A 181 5.62 10.67 9.53
CA VAL A 181 6.36 10.76 10.79
C VAL A 181 6.54 9.37 11.40
N LEU A 182 5.45 8.61 11.53
CA LEU A 182 5.49 7.25 12.07
C LEU A 182 6.47 6.37 11.29
N LEU A 183 6.33 6.30 9.97
CA LEU A 183 7.12 5.40 9.13
C LEU A 183 8.59 5.83 9.02
N ARG A 184 8.88 7.13 9.07
CA ARG A 184 10.26 7.62 9.13
C ARG A 184 10.98 7.10 10.38
N ASP A 185 10.30 7.04 11.53
CA ASP A 185 10.88 6.54 12.77
C ASP A 185 11.17 5.01 12.70
N HIS A 186 10.52 4.32 11.75
CA HIS A 186 10.80 2.92 11.40
C HIS A 186 11.75 2.76 10.19
N GLY A 187 12.36 3.84 9.70
CA GLY A 187 13.35 3.82 8.64
C GLY A 187 12.77 3.74 7.22
N PHE A 188 11.57 4.30 7.02
CA PHE A 188 10.95 4.42 5.70
C PHE A 188 10.92 5.88 5.24
N VAL A 189 10.97 6.07 3.92
CA VAL A 189 10.80 7.37 3.27
C VAL A 189 9.63 7.32 2.30
N LEU A 190 8.90 8.43 2.17
CA LEU A 190 7.85 8.55 1.16
C LEU A 190 8.50 8.52 -0.23
N HIS A 191 7.99 7.64 -1.10
CA HIS A 191 8.52 7.42 -2.43
C HIS A 191 7.60 7.94 -3.53
N LYS A 192 6.32 7.57 -3.48
CA LYS A 192 5.31 7.96 -4.50
C LYS A 192 3.96 8.22 -3.86
N LEU A 193 3.17 9.03 -4.56
CA LEU A 193 1.72 9.11 -4.37
C LEU A 193 1.06 8.56 -5.63
N LEU A 194 0.12 7.66 -5.47
CA LEU A 194 -0.65 7.01 -6.52
C LEU A 194 -2.13 7.28 -6.30
N ASP A 195 -2.93 7.21 -7.38
CA ASP A 195 -4.38 7.35 -7.34
C ASP A 195 -4.86 8.55 -6.51
N VAL A 196 -4.15 9.67 -6.68
CA VAL A 196 -4.49 10.90 -5.95
C VAL A 196 -5.81 11.42 -6.49
N GLU A 197 -6.78 11.51 -5.60
CA GLU A 197 -8.12 11.99 -5.90
C GLU A 197 -8.45 13.28 -5.18
N GLY A 198 -9.28 14.11 -5.82
CA GLY A 198 -9.85 15.30 -5.22
C GLY A 198 -11.34 15.40 -5.51
N ARG A 199 -11.96 16.45 -4.98
CA ARG A 199 -13.37 16.80 -5.24
C ARG A 199 -13.53 18.30 -5.23
N GLY A 200 -14.51 18.77 -6.00
CA GLY A 200 -14.96 20.15 -5.92
C GLY A 200 -15.62 20.44 -4.57
N ILE A 201 -15.44 21.67 -4.10
CA ILE A 201 -16.07 22.20 -2.87
C ILE A 201 -17.33 22.95 -3.25
N LEU A 202 -18.44 22.65 -2.58
CA LEU A 202 -19.71 23.35 -2.76
C LEU A 202 -19.56 24.86 -2.41
N PRO A 203 -20.28 25.76 -3.08
CA PRO A 203 -21.38 25.51 -4.04
C PRO A 203 -20.92 25.35 -5.50
N LEU A 204 -19.61 25.37 -5.82
CA LEU A 204 -19.13 25.16 -7.18
C LEU A 204 -19.22 23.67 -7.55
N SER A 205 -19.76 23.40 -8.74
CA SER A 205 -19.81 22.05 -9.28
C SER A 205 -19.14 22.05 -10.66
N PRO A 206 -17.90 21.51 -10.79
CA PRO A 206 -17.24 21.42 -12.08
C PRO A 206 -17.97 20.42 -13.00
N PRO A 207 -17.77 20.51 -14.33
CA PRO A 207 -18.35 19.57 -15.29
C PRO A 207 -17.98 18.11 -15.00
N ASP A 208 -16.72 17.85 -14.65
CA ASP A 208 -16.28 16.57 -14.10
C ASP A 208 -16.27 16.69 -12.56
N GLN A 209 -17.16 15.95 -11.91
CA GLN A 209 -17.31 15.99 -10.45
C GLN A 209 -16.12 15.40 -9.69
N ARG A 210 -15.27 14.62 -10.38
CA ARG A 210 -14.03 14.06 -9.83
C ARG A 210 -12.82 14.95 -10.08
N ASP A 211 -12.95 15.95 -10.94
CA ASP A 211 -11.87 16.89 -11.21
C ASP A 211 -11.79 17.93 -10.08
N PRO A 212 -10.75 17.91 -9.24
CA PRO A 212 -10.61 18.86 -8.16
C PRO A 212 -10.22 20.23 -8.72
N ILE A 213 -10.92 21.30 -8.27
CA ILE A 213 -10.49 22.65 -8.58
C ILE A 213 -9.24 23.02 -7.77
N SER A 214 -9.18 22.58 -6.50
CA SER A 214 -8.07 22.94 -5.61
C SER A 214 -7.79 21.94 -4.49
N GLN A 215 -8.78 21.15 -4.03
CA GLN A 215 -8.63 20.30 -2.87
C GLN A 215 -8.44 18.83 -3.23
N LEU A 216 -7.31 18.25 -2.81
CA LEU A 216 -7.11 16.83 -2.80
C LEU A 216 -7.75 16.22 -1.55
N LEU A 217 -8.35 15.02 -1.68
CA LEU A 217 -8.98 14.28 -0.60
C LEU A 217 -8.11 13.14 -0.08
N CYS A 218 -7.74 12.25 -0.97
CA CYS A 218 -7.06 11.01 -0.61
C CYS A 218 -6.17 10.51 -1.75
N GLY A 219 -5.42 9.46 -1.48
CA GLY A 219 -4.59 8.74 -2.43
C GLY A 219 -3.92 7.54 -1.76
N GLN A 220 -3.06 6.86 -2.50
CA GLN A 220 -2.21 5.78 -1.99
C GLN A 220 -0.79 6.30 -1.84
N ALA A 221 -0.24 6.25 -0.63
CA ALA A 221 1.14 6.64 -0.36
C ALA A 221 2.04 5.40 -0.33
N VAL A 222 3.06 5.38 -1.19
CA VAL A 222 4.07 4.33 -1.22
C VAL A 222 5.29 4.79 -0.45
N PHE A 223 5.62 4.06 0.60
CA PHE A 223 6.83 4.25 1.38
C PHE A 223 7.80 3.11 1.10
N VAL A 224 9.07 3.43 1.05
CA VAL A 224 10.15 2.45 0.85
C VAL A 224 11.14 2.57 2.00
N ARG A 225 11.78 1.47 2.37
CA ARG A 225 12.87 1.52 3.33
C ARG A 225 13.95 2.46 2.83
N ASP A 226 14.55 3.23 3.73
CA ASP A 226 15.51 4.28 3.38
C ASP A 226 16.66 3.73 2.52
N PHE A 227 16.65 4.11 1.26
CA PHE A 227 17.65 3.71 0.27
C PHE A 227 18.96 4.50 0.37
N ALA A 228 19.05 5.52 1.23
CA ALA A 228 20.31 6.15 1.59
C ALA A 228 21.10 5.30 2.60
N ALA A 229 20.47 4.31 3.23
CA ALA A 229 21.04 3.40 4.22
C ALA A 229 20.98 1.95 3.73
N LEU A 230 21.56 1.66 2.56
CA LEU A 230 21.51 0.34 1.92
C LEU A 230 22.14 -0.77 2.78
N ASP A 231 23.10 -0.43 3.64
CA ASP A 231 23.72 -1.33 4.61
C ASP A 231 22.72 -1.97 5.60
N ARG A 232 21.55 -1.36 5.78
CA ARG A 232 20.45 -1.89 6.62
C ARG A 232 19.57 -2.94 5.93
N TYR A 233 19.73 -3.12 4.62
CA TYR A 233 19.03 -4.16 3.90
C TYR A 233 19.81 -5.50 3.99
N GLY A 234 19.08 -6.59 4.22
CA GLY A 234 19.61 -7.93 3.91
C GLY A 234 19.70 -8.15 2.40
N ASP A 235 20.53 -9.09 1.96
CA ASP A 235 20.70 -9.37 0.53
C ASP A 235 19.39 -9.80 -0.13
N ASP A 236 18.60 -10.66 0.53
CA ASP A 236 17.27 -11.07 0.05
C ASP A 236 16.29 -9.88 0.00
N GLN A 237 16.37 -8.97 0.98
CA GLN A 237 15.53 -7.77 0.98
C GLN A 237 15.86 -6.83 -0.18
N LEU A 238 17.12 -6.67 -0.57
CA LEU A 238 17.52 -5.90 -1.74
C LEU A 238 16.88 -6.47 -3.01
N LEU A 239 16.95 -7.78 -3.19
CA LEU A 239 16.43 -8.45 -4.37
C LEU A 239 14.89 -8.41 -4.42
N LYS A 240 14.23 -8.74 -3.33
CA LYS A 240 12.75 -8.70 -3.23
C LYS A 240 12.19 -7.30 -3.38
N ALA A 241 12.84 -6.30 -2.75
CA ALA A 241 12.46 -4.90 -2.91
C ALA A 241 12.62 -4.42 -4.36
N ALA A 242 13.71 -4.80 -5.05
CA ALA A 242 13.90 -4.48 -6.46
C ALA A 242 12.77 -5.06 -7.32
N VAL A 243 12.37 -6.32 -7.09
CA VAL A 243 11.25 -6.95 -7.80
C VAL A 243 9.94 -6.22 -7.54
N VAL A 244 9.59 -5.96 -6.28
CA VAL A 244 8.36 -5.23 -5.92
C VAL A 244 8.35 -3.83 -6.54
N LEU A 245 9.45 -3.10 -6.45
CA LEU A 245 9.56 -1.73 -6.96
C LEU A 245 9.46 -1.68 -8.49
N ASN A 246 10.05 -2.64 -9.20
CA ASN A 246 9.94 -2.72 -10.65
C ASN A 246 8.56 -3.19 -11.10
N ASP A 247 8.13 -4.37 -10.63
CA ASP A 247 7.00 -5.10 -11.21
C ASP A 247 5.64 -4.54 -10.73
N VAL A 248 5.60 -3.90 -9.54
CA VAL A 248 4.38 -3.35 -8.96
C VAL A 248 4.32 -1.83 -9.11
N TYR A 249 5.43 -1.14 -8.82
CA TYR A 249 5.43 0.33 -8.71
C TYR A 249 6.14 1.04 -9.85
N HIS A 250 6.73 0.32 -10.81
CA HIS A 250 7.46 0.89 -11.97
C HIS A 250 8.52 1.92 -11.55
N SER A 251 9.27 1.60 -10.49
CA SER A 251 10.36 2.40 -9.93
C SER A 251 11.70 1.84 -10.39
N PHE A 252 11.93 1.94 -11.69
CA PHE A 252 13.05 1.28 -12.38
C PHE A 252 14.43 1.72 -11.88
N ASP A 253 14.58 3.00 -11.60
CA ASP A 253 15.81 3.61 -11.10
C ASP A 253 16.16 3.09 -9.70
N LEU A 254 15.20 3.05 -8.80
CA LEU A 254 15.40 2.52 -7.45
C LEU A 254 15.62 1.00 -7.48
N ALA A 255 14.88 0.26 -8.33
CA ALA A 255 15.13 -1.17 -8.52
C ALA A 255 16.55 -1.43 -9.01
N LEU A 256 17.05 -0.63 -9.98
CA LEU A 256 18.42 -0.74 -10.48
C LEU A 256 19.47 -0.46 -9.39
N LEU A 257 19.24 0.54 -8.53
CA LEU A 257 20.11 0.85 -7.40
C LEU A 257 20.23 -0.34 -6.43
N LEU A 258 19.08 -0.95 -6.07
CA LEU A 258 19.04 -2.10 -5.16
C LEU A 258 19.72 -3.33 -5.77
N LEU A 259 19.53 -3.60 -7.07
CA LEU A 259 20.20 -4.66 -7.79
C LEU A 259 21.72 -4.44 -7.84
N ALA A 260 22.17 -3.22 -8.05
CA ALA A 260 23.59 -2.88 -8.07
C ALA A 260 24.26 -3.12 -6.71
N GLU A 261 23.59 -2.77 -5.61
CA GLU A 261 24.11 -3.08 -4.27
C GLU A 261 24.09 -4.59 -3.99
N HIS A 262 23.05 -5.32 -4.43
CA HIS A 262 23.01 -6.78 -4.36
C HIS A 262 24.17 -7.42 -5.13
N ASP A 263 24.42 -6.99 -6.38
CA ASP A 263 25.51 -7.49 -7.22
C ASP A 263 26.88 -7.27 -6.54
N LYS A 264 27.08 -6.09 -5.96
CA LYS A 264 28.32 -5.77 -5.23
C LYS A 264 28.57 -6.72 -4.06
N ARG A 265 27.52 -7.16 -3.36
CA ARG A 265 27.64 -8.07 -2.20
C ARG A 265 27.75 -9.54 -2.61
N ARG A 266 27.02 -9.93 -3.66
CA ARG A 266 26.85 -11.34 -4.04
C ARG A 266 27.64 -11.77 -5.28
N GLY A 267 28.25 -10.81 -6.00
CA GLY A 267 28.96 -11.08 -7.25
C GLY A 267 28.03 -11.50 -8.40
N THR A 268 26.75 -11.11 -8.35
CA THR A 268 25.79 -11.31 -9.44
C THR A 268 25.95 -10.21 -10.50
N ALA A 269 25.20 -10.29 -11.60
CA ALA A 269 25.20 -9.30 -12.68
C ALA A 269 23.77 -8.83 -13.01
N TYR A 270 22.89 -8.80 -12.03
CA TYR A 270 21.47 -8.50 -12.20
C TYR A 270 21.21 -7.06 -12.64
N ALA A 271 21.94 -6.10 -12.07
CA ALA A 271 21.84 -4.70 -12.45
C ALA A 271 22.24 -4.46 -13.91
N ALA A 272 23.33 -5.11 -14.37
CA ALA A 272 23.77 -5.01 -15.76
C ALA A 272 22.75 -5.62 -16.73
N ALA A 273 22.19 -6.78 -16.41
CA ALA A 273 21.16 -7.44 -17.20
C ALA A 273 19.87 -6.59 -17.28
N PHE A 274 19.44 -6.04 -16.14
CA PHE A 274 18.26 -5.17 -16.08
C PHE A 274 18.47 -3.87 -16.85
N HIS A 275 19.61 -3.21 -16.69
CA HIS A 275 19.94 -1.99 -17.43
C HIS A 275 19.95 -2.23 -18.94
N ALA A 276 20.55 -3.32 -19.42
CA ALA A 276 20.54 -3.67 -20.83
C ALA A 276 19.11 -3.89 -21.36
N ALA A 277 18.24 -4.52 -20.58
CA ALA A 277 16.84 -4.72 -20.92
C ALA A 277 16.06 -3.39 -20.98
N LEU A 278 16.30 -2.46 -20.04
CA LEU A 278 15.70 -1.12 -20.04
C LEU A 278 16.08 -0.33 -21.31
N GLN A 279 17.30 -0.45 -21.79
CA GLN A 279 17.76 0.24 -23.02
C GLN A 279 17.08 -0.27 -24.28
N THR A 280 16.62 -1.52 -24.30
CA THR A 280 15.98 -2.15 -25.47
C THR A 280 14.46 -2.14 -25.42
N ALA A 281 13.85 -1.72 -24.30
CA ALA A 281 12.41 -1.69 -24.13
C ALA A 281 11.77 -0.48 -24.84
N PRO A 282 10.97 -0.68 -25.92
CA PRO A 282 10.45 0.43 -26.72
C PRO A 282 9.43 1.31 -25.99
N ALA A 283 8.84 0.84 -24.93
CA ALA A 283 7.80 1.55 -24.16
C ALA A 283 8.36 2.36 -22.97
N LEU A 284 9.62 2.16 -22.61
CA LEU A 284 10.26 2.89 -21.53
C LEU A 284 11.00 4.07 -22.12
N HIS A 285 10.59 5.26 -21.75
CA HIS A 285 11.02 6.56 -22.26
C HIS A 285 12.56 6.68 -22.43
N PRO A 286 13.06 7.40 -23.47
CA PRO A 286 14.49 7.58 -23.74
C PRO A 286 15.29 8.28 -22.63
N GLN A 287 14.69 8.61 -21.50
CA GLN A 287 15.32 9.27 -20.34
C GLN A 287 16.18 8.33 -19.47
N PHE A 288 16.08 7.01 -19.64
CA PHE A 288 16.82 6.03 -18.79
C PHE A 288 18.20 5.63 -19.36
N LEU A 289 18.79 6.44 -20.25
CA LEU A 289 19.80 5.98 -21.17
C LEU A 289 21.26 6.09 -20.71
N THR A 290 21.56 6.60 -19.52
CA THR A 290 22.96 6.75 -19.13
C THR A 290 23.18 6.38 -17.67
N LEU A 291 23.90 5.28 -17.42
CA LEU A 291 24.51 5.02 -16.12
C LEU A 291 25.55 6.12 -15.87
N LYS A 292 25.30 6.98 -14.90
CA LYS A 292 26.38 7.77 -14.31
C LYS A 292 27.12 6.89 -13.33
N SER A 293 28.43 6.89 -13.37
CA SER A 293 29.25 6.28 -12.31
C SER A 293 28.80 6.86 -10.97
N THR A 294 28.39 5.99 -10.07
CA THR A 294 28.14 6.38 -8.67
C THR A 294 29.44 6.92 -8.08
N PRO A 295 29.41 8.04 -7.33
CA PRO A 295 30.59 8.59 -6.71
C PRO A 295 31.25 7.65 -5.72
#